data_b9ee53cf67b883adeddf504f0410ce51
#
_entry.id   b9ee53cf67b883adeddf504f0410ce51
#
_cell.length_a   1.000
_cell.length_b   1.000
_cell.length_c   1.000
_cell.angle_alpha   90.00
_cell.angle_beta   90.00
_cell.angle_gamma   90.00
#
_symmetry.space_group_name_H-M   'P 1'
#
loop_
_entity.id
_entity.type
_entity.pdbx_description
1 polymer ?
#
loop_
_entity_poly.entity_id
_entity_poly.type
_entity_poly.pdbx_seq_one_letter_code
_entity_poly.pdbx_strand_id
1 'polypeptide(L)'
;MGNARAHSPFRERATVKRNQRIKMILPVPLSAAALAQFAAQIPSALRRPDIEVDFVGCRAGATLMDSAYESTLADAFVLDAGATAETDGYDLVCSFSMSDSGVAALRSRLKIPVVGAGHAALSLAAQLGHRFSVITMWEPWRRHVIENVARYGMSEKLASVRHIDVRPDTRQLLSGKEELVFTALAAAADAAIKQDGADVIVLGSTTMYQAHAWLAGQLPCPVVNPGLVAYKVCETLLDLRLAHSKLAYPSPEVTRDDLFHPLKPTYQI
;
A
#
# COMPACT_ATOMS: atom_id res chain seq x y z
N MET A 1 3.37 -43.78 28.22
CA MET A 1 3.53 -43.42 26.78
C MET A 1 2.31 -42.62 26.38
N GLY A 2 2.38 -41.30 26.46
CA GLY A 2 1.29 -40.41 26.15
C GLY A 2 1.43 -39.89 24.71
N ASN A 3 0.46 -40.23 23.84
CA ASN A 3 0.36 -39.73 22.48
C ASN A 3 0.01 -38.24 22.48
N ALA A 4 1.00 -37.39 22.34
CA ALA A 4 0.80 -35.98 21.97
C ALA A 4 0.29 -35.91 20.52
N ARG A 5 -1.02 -35.74 20.32
CA ARG A 5 -1.58 -35.45 19.00
C ARG A 5 -1.17 -34.05 18.59
N ALA A 6 -0.31 -33.95 17.60
CA ALA A 6 0.02 -32.69 16.94
C ALA A 6 -1.28 -32.05 16.42
N HIS A 7 -1.61 -30.86 16.92
CA HIS A 7 -2.72 -30.07 16.40
C HIS A 7 -2.28 -29.47 15.05
N SER A 8 -2.84 -29.97 13.95
CA SER A 8 -2.72 -29.33 12.65
C SER A 8 -3.42 -27.95 12.70
N PRO A 9 -2.74 -26.85 12.35
CA PRO A 9 -3.36 -25.52 12.32
C PRO A 9 -4.43 -25.39 11.22
N PHE A 10 -4.57 -26.38 10.33
CA PHE A 10 -5.48 -26.38 9.20
C PHE A 10 -6.78 -27.22 9.44
N ARG A 11 -7.18 -27.45 10.69
CA ARG A 11 -8.46 -28.12 10.95
C ARG A 11 -9.61 -27.26 10.44
N GLU A 12 -10.33 -27.76 9.44
CA GLU A 12 -11.63 -27.23 9.00
C GLU A 12 -12.61 -27.22 10.19
N ARG A 13 -12.96 -26.02 10.65
CA ARG A 13 -14.19 -25.85 11.41
C ARG A 13 -15.29 -25.56 10.39
N ALA A 14 -16.28 -26.42 10.31
CA ALA A 14 -17.54 -26.17 9.62
C ALA A 14 -18.32 -25.07 10.39
N THR A 15 -17.94 -23.83 10.21
CA THR A 15 -18.72 -22.65 10.58
C THR A 15 -19.17 -22.01 9.28
N VAL A 16 -20.41 -21.51 9.21
CA VAL A 16 -20.86 -20.63 8.13
C VAL A 16 -19.81 -19.54 7.99
N LYS A 17 -19.00 -19.63 6.91
CA LYS A 17 -17.84 -18.78 6.72
C LYS A 17 -18.38 -17.42 6.28
N ARG A 18 -18.41 -16.43 7.18
CA ARG A 18 -18.64 -15.06 6.75
C ARG A 18 -17.53 -14.66 5.79
N ASN A 19 -17.81 -13.79 4.85
CA ASN A 19 -16.76 -13.20 4.01
C ASN A 19 -15.73 -12.51 4.90
N GLN A 20 -14.45 -12.67 4.53
CA GLN A 20 -13.37 -11.91 5.15
C GLN A 20 -13.42 -10.46 4.65
N ARG A 21 -13.04 -9.50 5.48
CA ARG A 21 -13.12 -8.08 5.13
C ARG A 21 -11.76 -7.41 5.23
N ILE A 22 -11.36 -6.72 4.17
CA ILE A 22 -10.14 -5.93 4.09
C ILE A 22 -10.49 -4.44 4.04
N LYS A 23 -9.86 -3.64 4.92
CA LYS A 23 -9.94 -2.18 4.90
C LYS A 23 -8.70 -1.60 4.20
N MET A 24 -8.88 -1.06 2.99
CA MET A 24 -7.84 -0.37 2.22
C MET A 24 -7.90 1.12 2.54
N ILE A 25 -6.89 1.66 3.24
CA ILE A 25 -6.87 3.05 3.70
C ILE A 25 -5.95 3.88 2.81
N LEU A 26 -6.48 4.94 2.22
CA LEU A 26 -5.71 5.94 1.49
C LEU A 26 -5.36 7.12 2.42
N PRO A 27 -4.10 7.62 2.40
CA PRO A 27 -3.57 8.54 3.41
C PRO A 27 -4.07 9.98 3.28
N VAL A 28 -4.99 10.24 2.36
CA VAL A 28 -5.55 11.56 2.08
C VAL A 28 -7.08 11.51 2.04
N PRO A 29 -7.75 12.64 2.28
CA PRO A 29 -9.18 12.76 2.00
C PRO A 29 -9.50 12.57 0.52
N LEU A 30 -10.51 11.78 0.20
CA LEU A 30 -10.90 11.48 -1.17
C LEU A 30 -12.41 11.50 -1.34
N SER A 31 -12.86 11.93 -2.53
CA SER A 31 -14.25 11.83 -2.93
C SER A 31 -14.66 10.37 -3.19
N ALA A 32 -15.97 10.09 -3.16
CA ALA A 32 -16.51 8.78 -3.51
C ALA A 32 -16.11 8.33 -4.93
N ALA A 33 -16.03 9.28 -5.87
CA ALA A 33 -15.60 9.00 -7.24
C ALA A 33 -14.12 8.57 -7.30
N ALA A 34 -13.23 9.24 -6.56
CA ALA A 34 -11.83 8.87 -6.47
C ALA A 34 -11.64 7.49 -5.80
N LEU A 35 -12.38 7.21 -4.73
CA LEU A 35 -12.37 5.89 -4.07
C LEU A 35 -12.81 4.77 -5.02
N ALA A 36 -13.84 5.02 -5.85
CA ALA A 36 -14.29 4.07 -6.86
C ALA A 36 -13.19 3.78 -7.92
N GLN A 37 -12.43 4.81 -8.33
CA GLN A 37 -11.28 4.61 -9.22
C GLN A 37 -10.18 3.76 -8.56
N PHE A 38 -9.89 4.00 -7.29
CA PHE A 38 -8.95 3.14 -6.56
C PHE A 38 -9.46 1.70 -6.46
N ALA A 39 -10.72 1.48 -6.20
CA ALA A 39 -11.31 0.15 -6.17
C ALA A 39 -11.22 -0.57 -7.54
N ALA A 40 -11.34 0.16 -8.64
CA ALA A 40 -11.22 -0.38 -9.99
C ALA A 40 -9.81 -0.91 -10.34
N GLN A 41 -8.77 -0.56 -9.56
CA GLN A 41 -7.41 -1.08 -9.75
C GLN A 41 -7.32 -2.61 -9.61
N ILE A 42 -8.22 -3.21 -8.83
CA ILE A 42 -8.24 -4.66 -8.62
C ILE A 42 -9.27 -5.25 -9.58
N PRO A 43 -8.84 -5.84 -10.71
CA PRO A 43 -9.74 -6.45 -11.67
C PRO A 43 -10.61 -7.54 -11.02
N SER A 44 -11.86 -7.66 -11.43
CA SER A 44 -12.78 -8.67 -10.90
C SER A 44 -12.24 -10.10 -11.01
N ALA A 45 -11.53 -10.41 -12.09
CA ALA A 45 -10.88 -11.70 -12.29
C ALA A 45 -9.77 -12.03 -11.27
N LEU A 46 -9.22 -11.03 -10.59
CA LEU A 46 -8.22 -11.20 -9.55
C LEU A 46 -8.81 -11.15 -8.13
N ARG A 47 -10.07 -10.75 -7.99
CA ARG A 47 -10.73 -10.69 -6.68
C ARG A 47 -11.23 -12.06 -6.25
N ARG A 48 -11.03 -12.38 -5.00
CA ARG A 48 -11.65 -13.55 -4.38
C ARG A 48 -13.09 -13.24 -4.00
N PRO A 49 -14.05 -14.14 -4.31
CA PRO A 49 -15.47 -13.91 -4.02
C PRO A 49 -15.82 -13.97 -2.52
N ASP A 50 -14.94 -14.56 -1.70
CA ASP A 50 -15.08 -14.68 -0.25
C ASP A 50 -14.35 -13.57 0.53
N ILE A 51 -13.84 -12.54 -0.17
CA ILE A 51 -13.19 -11.37 0.43
C ILE A 51 -13.91 -10.10 -0.02
N GLU A 52 -14.39 -9.34 0.93
CA GLU A 52 -14.91 -7.98 0.74
C GLU A 52 -13.79 -6.96 0.94
N VAL A 53 -13.71 -5.97 0.06
CA VAL A 53 -12.66 -4.94 0.10
C VAL A 53 -13.31 -3.56 0.13
N ASP A 54 -13.12 -2.87 1.25
CA ASP A 54 -13.60 -1.50 1.42
C ASP A 54 -12.44 -0.52 1.24
N PHE A 55 -12.57 0.42 0.29
CA PHE A 55 -11.63 1.52 0.10
C PHE A 55 -12.11 2.75 0.87
N VAL A 56 -11.28 3.27 1.75
CA VAL A 56 -11.60 4.43 2.57
C VAL A 56 -10.50 5.48 2.48
N GLY A 57 -10.88 6.76 2.36
CA GLY A 57 -9.97 7.88 2.53
C GLY A 57 -9.89 8.30 4.00
N CYS A 58 -8.79 8.91 4.40
CA CYS A 58 -8.73 9.57 5.70
C CYS A 58 -9.72 10.75 5.76
N ARG A 59 -10.31 10.99 6.93
CA ARG A 59 -11.25 12.10 7.12
C ARG A 59 -10.60 13.48 7.15
N ALA A 60 -9.28 13.54 7.35
CA ALA A 60 -8.43 14.72 7.35
C ALA A 60 -6.99 14.30 7.12
N GLY A 61 -6.03 15.22 7.15
CA GLY A 61 -4.61 14.92 7.13
C GLY A 61 -3.87 15.54 5.95
N ALA A 62 -3.00 14.75 5.34
CA ALA A 62 -2.19 15.18 4.21
C ALA A 62 -3.00 15.51 2.96
N THR A 63 -2.44 16.32 2.09
CA THR A 63 -3.00 16.68 0.77
C THR A 63 -2.14 16.14 -0.36
N LEU A 64 -0.84 16.40 -0.33
CA LEU A 64 0.10 16.07 -1.40
C LEU A 64 1.22 15.12 -0.97
N MET A 65 1.40 14.92 0.31
CA MET A 65 2.48 14.07 0.86
C MET A 65 3.88 14.56 0.45
N ASP A 66 4.10 15.87 0.40
CA ASP A 66 5.32 16.49 -0.15
C ASP A 66 6.40 16.81 0.88
N SER A 67 6.10 16.64 2.15
CA SER A 67 6.97 17.08 3.25
C SER A 67 6.89 16.15 4.45
N ALA A 68 7.85 16.26 5.37
CA ALA A 68 7.80 15.58 6.67
C ALA A 68 6.56 15.98 7.48
N TYR A 69 6.14 17.24 7.36
CA TYR A 69 4.92 17.73 7.99
C TYR A 69 3.69 16.94 7.51
N GLU A 70 3.49 16.84 6.19
CA GLU A 70 2.37 16.08 5.62
C GLU A 70 2.47 14.57 5.87
N SER A 71 3.68 14.02 5.90
CA SER A 71 3.89 12.61 6.27
C SER A 71 3.41 12.32 7.68
N THR A 72 3.72 13.20 8.64
CA THR A 72 3.26 13.06 10.03
C THR A 72 1.73 13.13 10.13
N LEU A 73 1.11 14.05 9.39
CA LEU A 73 -0.36 14.10 9.31
C LEU A 73 -0.95 12.84 8.70
N ALA A 74 -0.36 12.34 7.61
CA ALA A 74 -0.80 11.10 6.99
C ALA A 74 -0.70 9.90 7.95
N ASP A 75 0.41 9.76 8.68
CA ASP A 75 0.59 8.69 9.67
C ASP A 75 -0.50 8.75 10.75
N ALA A 76 -0.76 9.95 11.29
CA ALA A 76 -1.76 10.15 12.33
C ALA A 76 -3.17 9.82 11.84
N PHE A 77 -3.56 10.29 10.65
CA PHE A 77 -4.91 10.08 10.15
C PHE A 77 -5.14 8.69 9.52
N VAL A 78 -4.10 8.01 9.06
CA VAL A 78 -4.18 6.59 8.72
C VAL A 78 -4.35 5.74 9.99
N LEU A 79 -3.66 6.08 11.08
CA LEU A 79 -3.89 5.45 12.38
C LEU A 79 -5.34 5.65 12.83
N ASP A 80 -5.88 6.87 12.79
CA ASP A 80 -7.27 7.19 13.11
C ASP A 80 -8.25 6.33 12.29
N ALA A 81 -8.07 6.29 10.97
CA ALA A 81 -8.94 5.53 10.06
C ALA A 81 -8.88 4.01 10.29
N GLY A 82 -7.78 3.50 10.80
CA GLY A 82 -7.55 2.07 11.00
C GLY A 82 -7.75 1.58 12.43
N ALA A 83 -7.67 2.44 13.44
CA ALA A 83 -7.63 2.04 14.86
C ALA A 83 -8.83 1.20 15.32
N THR A 84 -10.01 1.42 14.73
CA THR A 84 -11.26 0.70 15.03
C THR A 84 -11.52 -0.51 14.15
N ALA A 85 -10.62 -0.85 13.22
CA ALA A 85 -10.88 -1.86 12.20
C ALA A 85 -11.31 -3.22 12.78
N GLU A 86 -10.73 -3.66 13.91
CA GLU A 86 -11.12 -4.92 14.57
C GLU A 86 -12.56 -4.86 15.08
N THR A 87 -12.97 -3.77 15.72
CA THR A 87 -14.33 -3.57 16.24
C THR A 87 -15.35 -3.36 15.13
N ASP A 88 -14.91 -2.83 13.97
CA ASP A 88 -15.71 -2.66 12.77
C ASP A 88 -15.86 -3.97 11.96
N GLY A 89 -15.25 -5.06 12.44
CA GLY A 89 -15.36 -6.40 11.86
C GLY A 89 -14.46 -6.65 10.64
N TYR A 90 -13.38 -5.90 10.49
CA TYR A 90 -12.36 -6.19 9.48
C TYR A 90 -11.39 -7.28 9.96
N ASP A 91 -10.90 -8.08 9.04
CA ASP A 91 -9.92 -9.14 9.25
C ASP A 91 -8.49 -8.72 8.91
N LEU A 92 -8.35 -7.61 8.16
CA LEU A 92 -7.07 -7.07 7.75
C LEU A 92 -7.18 -5.57 7.39
N VAL A 93 -6.12 -4.82 7.66
CA VAL A 93 -5.96 -3.43 7.23
C VAL A 93 -4.79 -3.31 6.26
N CYS A 94 -4.97 -2.53 5.19
CA CYS A 94 -3.90 -2.16 4.28
C CYS A 94 -3.77 -0.64 4.18
N SER A 95 -2.58 -0.09 4.47
CA SER A 95 -2.24 1.28 4.09
C SER A 95 -1.93 1.27 2.59
N PHE A 96 -2.87 1.80 1.79
CA PHE A 96 -2.87 1.64 0.34
C PHE A 96 -2.11 2.78 -0.35
N SER A 97 -0.86 2.96 0.07
CA SER A 97 0.05 3.98 -0.47
C SER A 97 1.50 3.49 -0.42
N MET A 98 2.32 3.95 -1.36
CA MET A 98 3.76 3.67 -1.37
C MET A 98 4.52 4.33 -0.20
N SER A 99 3.92 5.29 0.50
CA SER A 99 4.47 5.89 1.71
C SER A 99 4.42 4.98 2.93
N ASP A 100 3.54 3.95 2.92
CA ASP A 100 3.26 3.09 4.07
C ASP A 100 2.88 3.87 5.35
N SER A 101 2.15 4.99 5.15
CA SER A 101 1.73 5.84 6.27
C SER A 101 0.95 5.06 7.30
N GLY A 102 1.24 5.29 8.58
CA GLY A 102 0.57 4.69 9.73
C GLY A 102 0.81 3.19 9.94
N VAL A 103 1.53 2.48 9.04
CA VAL A 103 1.69 1.02 9.10
C VAL A 103 2.31 0.56 10.41
N ALA A 104 3.38 1.20 10.88
CA ALA A 104 4.05 0.82 12.13
C ALA A 104 3.13 1.04 13.35
N ALA A 105 2.42 2.16 13.38
CA ALA A 105 1.48 2.50 14.45
C ALA A 105 0.28 1.55 14.46
N LEU A 106 -0.29 1.23 13.30
CA LEU A 106 -1.38 0.26 13.18
C LEU A 106 -0.93 -1.16 13.58
N ARG A 107 0.28 -1.59 13.21
CA ARG A 107 0.85 -2.86 13.65
C ARG A 107 1.01 -2.94 15.16
N SER A 108 1.35 -1.83 15.79
CA SER A 108 1.39 -1.72 17.26
C SER A 108 -0.03 -1.78 17.85
N ARG A 109 -0.99 -1.04 17.27
CA ARG A 109 -2.35 -0.91 17.79
C ARG A 109 -3.23 -2.15 17.57
N LEU A 110 -3.18 -2.79 16.41
CA LEU A 110 -4.09 -3.88 16.00
C LEU A 110 -3.46 -5.26 16.20
N LYS A 111 -4.31 -6.29 16.36
CA LYS A 111 -3.93 -7.71 16.38
C LYS A 111 -4.10 -8.35 14.99
N ILE A 112 -5.07 -7.87 14.20
CA ILE A 112 -5.26 -8.29 12.80
C ILE A 112 -4.07 -7.86 11.95
N PRO A 113 -3.77 -8.55 10.82
CA PRO A 113 -2.65 -8.19 9.96
C PRO A 113 -2.77 -6.77 9.40
N VAL A 114 -1.63 -6.10 9.26
CA VAL A 114 -1.51 -4.77 8.64
C VAL A 114 -0.48 -4.82 7.53
N VAL A 115 -0.92 -4.55 6.30
CA VAL A 115 -0.09 -4.51 5.09
C VAL A 115 0.21 -3.06 4.72
N GLY A 116 1.45 -2.80 4.31
CA GLY A 116 1.84 -1.57 3.64
C GLY A 116 2.07 -1.84 2.17
N ALA A 117 1.46 -1.06 1.27
CA ALA A 117 1.58 -1.28 -0.17
C ALA A 117 3.00 -1.05 -0.68
N GLY A 118 3.73 -0.10 -0.09
CA GLY A 118 5.14 0.13 -0.38
C GLY A 118 6.01 -1.06 0.00
N HIS A 119 5.89 -1.55 1.24
CA HIS A 119 6.63 -2.72 1.71
C HIS A 119 6.33 -3.95 0.85
N ALA A 120 5.06 -4.22 0.56
CA ALA A 120 4.66 -5.35 -0.27
C ALA A 120 5.28 -5.28 -1.68
N ALA A 121 5.20 -4.13 -2.34
CA ALA A 121 5.73 -3.93 -3.69
C ALA A 121 7.26 -4.04 -3.74
N LEU A 122 7.96 -3.40 -2.80
CA LEU A 122 9.42 -3.43 -2.73
C LEU A 122 9.93 -4.84 -2.43
N SER A 123 9.26 -5.56 -1.52
CA SER A 123 9.61 -6.96 -1.20
C SER A 123 9.45 -7.89 -2.40
N LEU A 124 8.37 -7.73 -3.17
CA LEU A 124 8.19 -8.52 -4.39
C LEU A 124 9.23 -8.16 -5.45
N ALA A 125 9.51 -6.86 -5.65
CA ALA A 125 10.53 -6.43 -6.60
C ALA A 125 11.91 -7.01 -6.28
N ALA A 126 12.28 -7.06 -4.99
CA ALA A 126 13.55 -7.65 -4.55
C ALA A 126 13.66 -9.17 -4.79
N GLN A 127 12.55 -9.86 -5.02
CA GLN A 127 12.49 -11.28 -5.40
C GLN A 127 12.56 -11.49 -6.91
N LEU A 128 12.09 -10.52 -7.70
CA LEU A 128 12.00 -10.64 -9.16
C LEU A 128 13.31 -10.30 -9.88
N GLY A 129 14.20 -9.55 -9.24
CA GLY A 129 15.48 -9.17 -9.82
C GLY A 129 16.57 -8.88 -8.81
N HIS A 130 17.72 -8.51 -9.33
CA HIS A 130 18.87 -8.14 -8.50
C HIS A 130 18.75 -6.72 -7.96
N ARG A 131 18.28 -5.78 -8.81
CA ARG A 131 18.13 -4.36 -8.48
C ARG A 131 16.87 -3.78 -9.08
N PHE A 132 16.07 -3.12 -8.27
CA PHE A 132 14.87 -2.43 -8.74
C PHE A 132 15.05 -0.92 -8.77
N SER A 133 14.34 -0.25 -9.67
CA SER A 133 14.12 1.20 -9.62
C SER A 133 12.66 1.53 -9.38
N VAL A 134 12.42 2.60 -8.64
CA VAL A 134 11.08 3.13 -8.42
C VAL A 134 10.89 4.37 -9.30
N ILE A 135 9.83 4.37 -10.11
CA ILE A 135 9.46 5.52 -10.93
C ILE A 135 8.25 6.19 -10.29
N THR A 136 8.42 7.43 -9.84
CA THR A 136 7.36 8.21 -9.22
C THR A 136 6.93 9.37 -10.12
N MET A 137 5.80 10.02 -9.80
CA MET A 137 5.31 11.14 -10.60
C MET A 137 6.04 12.44 -10.29
N TRP A 138 6.36 12.68 -9.03
CA TRP A 138 6.78 13.99 -8.54
C TRP A 138 8.04 13.92 -7.69
N GLU A 139 8.93 14.91 -7.83
CA GLU A 139 10.21 14.92 -7.12
C GLU A 139 10.08 14.79 -5.59
N PRO A 140 9.20 15.54 -4.89
CA PRO A 140 9.08 15.43 -3.44
C PRO A 140 8.74 14.03 -2.93
N TRP A 141 8.13 13.17 -3.74
CA TRP A 141 7.79 11.80 -3.37
C TRP A 141 9.00 10.85 -3.34
N ARG A 142 10.13 11.22 -3.95
CA ARG A 142 11.37 10.41 -3.90
C ARG A 142 11.82 10.13 -2.47
N ARG A 143 11.67 11.13 -1.59
CA ARG A 143 12.06 11.01 -0.20
C ARG A 143 11.38 9.83 0.49
N HIS A 144 10.06 9.70 0.36
CA HIS A 144 9.31 8.59 0.97
C HIS A 144 9.79 7.22 0.50
N VAL A 145 10.09 7.09 -0.79
CA VAL A 145 10.60 5.84 -1.36
C VAL A 145 11.96 5.51 -0.75
N ILE A 146 12.89 6.46 -0.71
CA ILE A 146 14.24 6.27 -0.18
C ILE A 146 14.18 5.90 1.31
N GLU A 147 13.38 6.61 2.09
CA GLU A 147 13.19 6.35 3.53
C GLU A 147 12.59 4.95 3.77
N ASN A 148 11.59 4.54 2.99
CA ASN A 148 10.99 3.20 3.11
C ASN A 148 11.95 2.10 2.68
N VAL A 149 12.68 2.27 1.59
CA VAL A 149 13.71 1.31 1.14
C VAL A 149 14.76 1.11 2.24
N ALA A 150 15.24 2.19 2.88
CA ALA A 150 16.18 2.12 3.99
C ALA A 150 15.55 1.45 5.23
N ARG A 151 14.33 1.84 5.59
CA ARG A 151 13.57 1.25 6.71
C ARG A 151 13.40 -0.26 6.60
N TYR A 152 13.23 -0.76 5.37
CA TYR A 152 13.03 -2.19 5.11
C TYR A 152 14.32 -2.96 4.82
N GLY A 153 15.48 -2.31 4.95
CA GLY A 153 16.79 -2.96 4.75
C GLY A 153 17.07 -3.31 3.29
N MET A 154 16.51 -2.57 2.33
CA MET A 154 16.62 -2.86 0.89
C MET A 154 17.49 -1.87 0.12
N SER A 155 18.29 -1.05 0.79
CA SER A 155 19.09 0.01 0.17
C SER A 155 20.02 -0.51 -0.94
N GLU A 156 20.64 -1.68 -0.75
CA GLU A 156 21.50 -2.29 -1.75
C GLU A 156 20.76 -2.83 -2.99
N LYS A 157 19.46 -3.07 -2.84
CA LYS A 157 18.59 -3.50 -3.94
C LYS A 157 18.06 -2.33 -4.78
N LEU A 158 18.12 -1.10 -4.26
CA LEU A 158 17.66 0.08 -4.98
C LEU A 158 18.69 0.53 -5.99
N ALA A 159 18.35 0.50 -7.28
CA ALA A 159 19.15 1.07 -8.34
C ALA A 159 19.00 2.59 -8.39
N SER A 160 17.74 3.08 -8.41
CA SER A 160 17.44 4.50 -8.41
C SER A 160 15.98 4.79 -8.04
N VAL A 161 15.70 6.07 -7.75
CA VAL A 161 14.34 6.62 -7.72
C VAL A 161 14.28 7.74 -8.74
N ARG A 162 13.51 7.56 -9.81
CA ARG A 162 13.29 8.55 -10.87
C ARG A 162 11.88 9.13 -10.79
N HIS A 163 11.67 10.29 -11.37
CA HIS A 163 10.39 10.98 -11.41
C HIS A 163 10.16 11.60 -12.79
N ILE A 164 8.93 12.01 -13.07
CA ILE A 164 8.51 12.59 -14.35
C ILE A 164 8.05 14.05 -14.24
N ASP A 165 8.25 14.68 -13.07
CA ASP A 165 7.89 16.08 -12.77
C ASP A 165 6.40 16.43 -12.98
N VAL A 166 5.52 15.45 -12.83
CA VAL A 166 4.07 15.67 -12.88
C VAL A 166 3.54 15.76 -11.46
N ARG A 167 3.03 16.94 -11.09
CA ARG A 167 2.40 17.15 -9.79
C ARG A 167 1.16 16.27 -9.67
N PRO A 168 0.97 15.54 -8.56
CA PRO A 168 -0.20 14.69 -8.37
C PRO A 168 -1.50 15.50 -8.34
N ASP A 169 -2.55 14.91 -8.90
CA ASP A 169 -3.91 15.44 -8.85
C ASP A 169 -4.80 14.41 -8.14
N THR A 170 -5.24 14.75 -6.94
CA THR A 170 -6.08 13.85 -6.12
C THR A 170 -7.53 13.77 -6.58
N ARG A 171 -7.96 14.67 -7.48
CA ARG A 171 -9.34 14.72 -7.99
C ARG A 171 -9.51 13.88 -9.25
N GLN A 172 -8.54 13.96 -10.17
CA GLN A 172 -8.62 13.32 -11.48
C GLN A 172 -7.63 12.15 -11.65
N LEU A 173 -6.72 11.96 -10.68
CA LEU A 173 -5.61 10.98 -10.77
C LEU A 173 -4.85 11.19 -12.10
N LEU A 174 -4.87 10.20 -12.99
CA LEU A 174 -4.27 10.30 -14.33
C LEU A 174 -5.27 10.59 -15.44
N SER A 175 -6.56 10.73 -15.13
CA SER A 175 -7.61 10.89 -16.15
C SER A 175 -7.36 12.09 -17.06
N GLY A 176 -7.34 11.85 -18.38
CA GLY A 176 -7.10 12.84 -19.42
C GLY A 176 -5.64 13.25 -19.61
N LYS A 177 -4.70 12.60 -18.94
CA LYS A 177 -3.25 12.86 -19.06
C LYS A 177 -2.46 11.59 -19.43
N GLU A 178 -3.15 10.50 -19.73
CA GLU A 178 -2.59 9.16 -19.82
C GLU A 178 -1.45 9.10 -20.84
N GLU A 179 -1.66 9.58 -22.05
CA GLU A 179 -0.67 9.48 -23.15
C GLU A 179 0.64 10.19 -22.79
N LEU A 180 0.56 11.42 -22.30
CA LEU A 180 1.73 12.22 -21.90
C LEU A 180 2.45 11.59 -20.71
N VAL A 181 1.71 11.16 -19.70
CA VAL A 181 2.27 10.58 -18.49
C VAL A 181 2.90 9.21 -18.79
N PHE A 182 2.26 8.36 -19.60
CA PHE A 182 2.78 7.04 -19.94
C PHE A 182 4.08 7.11 -20.71
N THR A 183 4.19 8.03 -21.67
CA THR A 183 5.43 8.28 -22.44
C THR A 183 6.56 8.73 -21.51
N ALA A 184 6.29 9.68 -20.60
CA ALA A 184 7.28 10.14 -19.64
C ALA A 184 7.71 9.04 -18.66
N LEU A 185 6.79 8.20 -18.21
CA LEU A 185 7.08 7.04 -17.34
C LEU A 185 7.96 6.02 -18.06
N ALA A 186 7.68 5.73 -19.34
CA ALA A 186 8.51 4.81 -20.13
C ALA A 186 9.93 5.34 -20.32
N ALA A 187 10.09 6.64 -20.61
CA ALA A 187 11.41 7.26 -20.75
C ALA A 187 12.19 7.19 -19.42
N ALA A 188 11.55 7.47 -18.29
CA ALA A 188 12.17 7.37 -16.98
C ALA A 188 12.55 5.93 -16.61
N ALA A 189 11.70 4.96 -16.97
CA ALA A 189 11.96 3.53 -16.75
C ALA A 189 13.10 3.02 -17.65
N ASP A 190 13.13 3.40 -18.93
CA ASP A 190 14.21 3.06 -19.85
C ASP A 190 15.56 3.61 -19.35
N ALA A 191 15.58 4.86 -18.87
CA ALA A 191 16.76 5.44 -18.26
C ALA A 191 17.18 4.71 -16.97
N ALA A 192 16.25 4.28 -16.14
CA ALA A 192 16.53 3.47 -14.95
C ALA A 192 17.18 2.13 -15.32
N ILE A 193 16.71 1.48 -16.37
CA ILE A 193 17.28 0.23 -16.88
C ILE A 193 18.68 0.44 -17.45
N LYS A 194 18.84 1.39 -18.39
CA LYS A 194 20.08 1.56 -19.16
C LYS A 194 21.20 2.28 -18.41
N GLN A 195 20.85 3.23 -17.55
CA GLN A 195 21.83 4.08 -16.86
C GLN A 195 22.07 3.67 -15.42
N ASP A 196 21.02 3.19 -14.69
CA ASP A 196 21.13 2.87 -13.27
C ASP A 196 21.25 1.35 -13.02
N GLY A 197 21.05 0.52 -14.07
CA GLY A 197 21.18 -0.93 -13.99
C GLY A 197 20.01 -1.60 -13.26
N ALA A 198 18.81 -1.06 -13.40
CA ALA A 198 17.61 -1.70 -12.87
C ALA A 198 17.18 -2.87 -13.77
N ASP A 199 16.79 -3.97 -13.15
CA ASP A 199 16.21 -5.16 -13.81
C ASP A 199 14.75 -5.41 -13.41
N VAL A 200 14.20 -4.56 -12.53
CA VAL A 200 12.77 -4.48 -12.18
C VAL A 200 12.35 -3.03 -12.02
N ILE A 201 11.18 -2.69 -12.52
CA ILE A 201 10.58 -1.36 -12.33
C ILE A 201 9.40 -1.46 -11.35
N VAL A 202 9.35 -0.56 -10.38
CA VAL A 202 8.24 -0.42 -9.43
C VAL A 202 7.53 0.90 -9.67
N LEU A 203 6.21 0.89 -9.81
CA LEU A 203 5.42 2.11 -9.85
C LEU A 203 5.40 2.77 -8.47
N GLY A 204 5.83 4.02 -8.39
CA GLY A 204 6.04 4.75 -7.13
C GLY A 204 4.76 5.29 -6.48
N SER A 205 3.60 4.97 -7.03
CA SER A 205 2.30 5.34 -6.46
C SER A 205 1.22 4.38 -6.91
N THR A 206 0.25 4.12 -6.02
CA THR A 206 -0.97 3.38 -6.36
C THR A 206 -1.87 4.14 -7.34
N THR A 207 -1.69 5.46 -7.51
CA THR A 207 -2.41 6.26 -8.51
C THR A 207 -1.95 5.98 -9.95
N MET A 208 -0.80 5.33 -10.12
CA MET A 208 -0.19 5.06 -11.45
C MET A 208 -0.63 3.72 -12.05
N TYR A 209 -1.59 3.05 -11.45
CA TYR A 209 -2.01 1.69 -11.85
C TYR A 209 -2.39 1.57 -13.33
N GLN A 210 -2.97 2.63 -13.92
CA GLN A 210 -3.40 2.67 -15.32
C GLN A 210 -2.22 2.50 -16.29
N ALA A 211 -1.02 2.98 -15.92
CA ALA A 211 0.18 2.84 -16.73
C ALA A 211 0.78 1.42 -16.69
N HIS A 212 0.39 0.56 -15.74
CA HIS A 212 1.03 -0.73 -15.52
C HIS A 212 1.02 -1.63 -16.76
N ALA A 213 -0.16 -1.91 -17.32
CA ALA A 213 -0.29 -2.83 -18.46
C ALA A 213 0.46 -2.30 -19.70
N TRP A 214 0.39 -1.00 -19.93
CA TRP A 214 1.08 -0.36 -21.04
C TRP A 214 2.61 -0.44 -20.89
N LEU A 215 3.15 -0.10 -19.70
CA LEU A 215 4.58 -0.20 -19.42
C LEU A 215 5.09 -1.64 -19.49
N ALA A 216 4.33 -2.60 -18.96
CA ALA A 216 4.68 -4.02 -19.01
C ALA A 216 4.79 -4.56 -20.46
N GLY A 217 4.04 -3.96 -21.40
CA GLY A 217 4.14 -4.28 -22.84
C GLY A 217 5.31 -3.58 -23.56
N GLN A 218 5.93 -2.56 -22.96
CA GLN A 218 7.01 -1.78 -23.57
C GLN A 218 8.40 -2.12 -23.01
N LEU A 219 8.47 -2.51 -21.75
CA LEU A 219 9.74 -2.69 -21.05
C LEU A 219 10.22 -4.16 -21.08
N PRO A 220 11.55 -4.39 -21.17
CA PRO A 220 12.12 -5.74 -21.21
C PRO A 220 12.20 -6.43 -19.83
N CYS A 221 11.68 -5.81 -18.77
CA CYS A 221 11.77 -6.29 -17.41
C CYS A 221 10.41 -6.22 -16.70
N PRO A 222 10.22 -6.93 -15.57
CA PRO A 222 9.00 -6.86 -14.78
C PRO A 222 8.65 -5.44 -14.34
N VAL A 223 7.36 -5.09 -14.39
CA VAL A 223 6.80 -3.86 -13.85
C VAL A 223 5.88 -4.22 -12.68
N VAL A 224 6.18 -3.71 -11.49
CA VAL A 224 5.44 -4.01 -10.27
C VAL A 224 4.38 -2.94 -10.02
N ASN A 225 3.11 -3.35 -9.96
CA ASN A 225 1.98 -2.52 -9.57
C ASN A 225 1.75 -2.66 -8.05
N PRO A 226 2.01 -1.62 -7.24
CA PRO A 226 1.94 -1.72 -5.78
C PRO A 226 0.54 -2.05 -5.26
N GLY A 227 -0.51 -1.55 -5.92
CA GLY A 227 -1.89 -1.81 -5.49
C GLY A 227 -2.30 -3.27 -5.64
N LEU A 228 -1.97 -3.88 -6.78
CA LEU A 228 -2.25 -5.31 -7.02
C LEU A 228 -1.43 -6.20 -6.09
N VAL A 229 -0.15 -5.89 -5.91
CA VAL A 229 0.73 -6.66 -5.01
C VAL A 229 0.23 -6.56 -3.57
N ALA A 230 -0.12 -5.37 -3.10
CA ALA A 230 -0.65 -5.19 -1.75
C ALA A 230 -1.90 -6.03 -1.51
N TYR A 231 -2.85 -6.04 -2.46
CA TYR A 231 -4.05 -6.85 -2.38
C TYR A 231 -3.71 -8.35 -2.29
N LYS A 232 -2.80 -8.86 -3.14
CA LYS A 232 -2.41 -10.28 -3.11
C LYS A 232 -1.65 -10.66 -1.84
N VAL A 233 -0.86 -9.75 -1.26
CA VAL A 233 -0.24 -9.96 0.06
C VAL A 233 -1.31 -10.02 1.14
N CYS A 234 -2.35 -9.18 1.08
CA CYS A 234 -3.47 -9.27 2.01
C CYS A 234 -4.16 -10.65 1.95
N GLU A 235 -4.49 -11.13 0.75
CA GLU A 235 -5.05 -12.47 0.55
C GLU A 235 -4.15 -13.56 1.15
N THR A 236 -2.85 -13.48 0.86
CA THR A 236 -1.86 -14.45 1.38
C THR A 236 -1.83 -14.49 2.90
N LEU A 237 -1.83 -13.34 3.57
CA LEU A 237 -1.83 -13.29 5.04
C LEU A 237 -3.12 -13.85 5.65
N LEU A 238 -4.26 -13.59 5.01
CA LEU A 238 -5.55 -14.15 5.43
C LEU A 238 -5.58 -15.69 5.27
N ASP A 239 -5.09 -16.20 4.14
CA ASP A 239 -5.03 -17.64 3.86
C ASP A 239 -4.10 -18.38 4.82
N LEU A 240 -2.92 -17.84 5.06
CA LEU A 240 -1.93 -18.41 5.96
C LEU A 240 -2.23 -18.12 7.44
N ARG A 241 -3.23 -17.27 7.74
CA ARG A 241 -3.58 -16.84 9.10
C ARG A 241 -2.40 -16.22 9.84
N LEU A 242 -1.62 -15.40 9.12
CA LEU A 242 -0.45 -14.72 9.65
C LEU A 242 -0.76 -13.26 9.96
N ALA A 243 -0.16 -12.76 11.03
CA ALA A 243 -0.14 -11.34 11.39
C ALA A 243 1.29 -10.90 11.73
N HIS A 244 1.48 -9.60 11.88
CA HIS A 244 2.77 -9.04 12.30
C HIS A 244 3.13 -9.47 13.74
N SER A 245 4.44 -9.57 14.00
CA SER A 245 4.95 -9.96 15.32
C SER A 245 4.72 -8.87 16.38
N LYS A 246 4.11 -9.22 17.49
CA LYS A 246 3.99 -8.32 18.65
C LYS A 246 5.30 -8.16 19.44
N LEU A 247 6.31 -8.96 19.17
CA LEU A 247 7.67 -8.72 19.67
C LEU A 247 8.33 -7.54 18.92
N ALA A 248 8.06 -7.41 17.61
CA ALA A 248 8.54 -6.31 16.79
C ALA A 248 7.68 -5.04 16.90
N TYR A 249 6.36 -5.23 17.10
CA TYR A 249 5.36 -4.15 17.20
C TYR A 249 4.55 -4.31 18.50
N PRO A 250 5.15 -4.03 19.67
CA PRO A 250 4.46 -4.21 20.95
C PRO A 250 3.19 -3.36 21.02
N SER A 251 2.15 -3.92 21.66
CA SER A 251 0.90 -3.17 21.87
C SER A 251 1.13 -2.06 22.88
N PRO A 252 0.48 -0.89 22.72
CA PRO A 252 0.55 0.16 23.72
C PRO A 252 -0.10 -0.31 25.02
N GLU A 253 0.44 0.08 26.16
CA GLU A 253 -0.16 -0.18 27.47
C GLU A 253 -1.50 0.56 27.61
N VAL A 254 -1.56 1.79 27.12
CA VAL A 254 -2.77 2.63 27.11
C VAL A 254 -3.06 3.11 25.70
N THR A 255 -4.26 2.79 25.20
CA THR A 255 -4.74 3.33 23.92
C THR A 255 -5.40 4.70 24.12
N ARG A 256 -5.17 5.63 23.20
CA ARG A 256 -5.70 6.99 23.24
C ARG A 256 -6.38 7.36 21.91
N ASP A 257 -7.16 6.44 21.38
CA ASP A 257 -7.94 6.64 20.13
C ASP A 257 -8.95 7.80 20.30
N ASP A 258 -9.33 8.12 21.54
CA ASP A 258 -10.18 9.24 21.91
C ASP A 258 -9.63 10.61 21.46
N LEU A 259 -8.31 10.76 21.31
CA LEU A 259 -7.68 12.02 20.91
C LEU A 259 -8.04 12.44 19.47
N PHE A 260 -8.46 11.51 18.63
CA PHE A 260 -8.87 11.83 17.26
C PHE A 260 -10.33 12.31 17.17
N HIS A 261 -11.21 12.02 18.13
CA HIS A 261 -12.64 12.35 18.09
C HIS A 261 -12.95 13.86 17.97
N PRO A 262 -12.21 14.77 18.63
CA PRO A 262 -12.47 16.19 18.52
C PRO A 262 -12.08 16.81 17.17
N LEU A 263 -11.25 16.11 16.38
CA LEU A 263 -10.75 16.64 15.12
C LEU A 263 -11.86 16.65 14.07
N LYS A 264 -12.18 17.84 13.58
CA LYS A 264 -13.22 18.00 12.55
C LYS A 264 -12.76 17.39 11.22
N PRO A 265 -13.66 16.74 10.47
CA PRO A 265 -13.35 16.33 9.09
C PRO A 265 -13.03 17.56 8.25
N THR A 266 -11.91 17.57 7.58
CA THR A 266 -11.57 18.62 6.61
C THR A 266 -12.01 18.18 5.22
N TYR A 267 -13.31 18.13 5.02
CA TYR A 267 -13.89 17.94 3.70
C TYR A 267 -14.51 19.23 3.23
N GLN A 268 -13.79 19.94 2.42
CA GLN A 268 -14.31 20.75 1.32
C GLN A 268 -13.12 20.98 0.37
N ILE A 269 -12.96 20.06 -0.55
CA ILE A 269 -12.14 20.29 -1.74
C ILE A 269 -13.08 20.24 -2.93
#